data_2d3b85bfd752b0ee0fc1df93638e2379
#
_entry.id   2d3b85bfd752b0ee0fc1df93638e2379
#
_cell.length_a   1.000
_cell.length_b   1.000
_cell.length_c   1.000
_cell.angle_alpha   90.00
_cell.angle_beta   90.00
_cell.angle_gamma   90.00
#
_symmetry.space_group_name_H-M   'P 1'
#
loop_
_entity.id
_entity.type
_entity.pdbx_description
1 polymer ?
#
loop_
_entity_poly.entity_id
_entity_poly.type
_entity_poly.pdbx_seq_one_letter_code
_entity_poly.pdbx_strand_id
1 'polypeptide(L)'
;MGVTTTHAYLPIDNSKYFEGSEKSLVEWLRQYSPDDQTETFLRGFLGRMLFSGEEVNKEPSVLSGGEKVRCMLSKMMLTSSNVLLLDEPMNHLDLESIQALNNGLISFKGAMIFTSHDQKFIQTVANRIIEIREDGSIFDKLMNYEEYLEWKELQEKQNKKK
;
A
#
# COMPACT_ATOMS: atom_id res chain seq x y z
N MET A 1 17.29 -4.97 -11.03
CA MET A 1 16.30 -3.92 -11.31
C MET A 1 16.77 -3.11 -12.52
N GLY A 2 15.84 -2.60 -13.34
CA GLY A 2 16.20 -1.71 -14.45
C GLY A 2 16.75 -0.38 -13.95
N VAL A 3 17.53 0.30 -14.79
CA VAL A 3 18.19 1.58 -14.46
C VAL A 3 17.19 2.69 -14.09
N THR A 4 15.95 2.60 -14.59
CA THR A 4 14.86 3.56 -14.33
C THR A 4 13.88 3.13 -13.23
N THR A 5 14.17 2.00 -12.55
CA THR A 5 13.28 1.48 -11.51
C THR A 5 13.58 2.14 -10.17
N THR A 6 12.62 2.90 -9.66
CA THR A 6 12.60 3.45 -8.30
C THR A 6 11.55 2.71 -7.49
N HIS A 7 11.89 2.26 -6.31
CA HIS A 7 10.95 1.51 -5.47
C HIS A 7 10.79 2.13 -4.09
N ALA A 8 9.59 1.96 -3.54
CA ALA A 8 9.30 2.24 -2.16
C ALA A 8 8.72 0.99 -1.48
N TYR A 9 9.08 0.79 -0.22
CA TYR A 9 8.65 -0.34 0.59
C TYR A 9 7.87 0.13 1.81
N LEU A 10 6.69 -0.45 2.00
CA LEU A 10 5.89 -0.29 3.21
C LEU A 10 6.11 -1.52 4.11
N PRO A 11 6.88 -1.39 5.20
CA PRO A 11 7.07 -2.49 6.15
C PRO A 11 5.84 -2.65 7.06
N ILE A 12 5.67 -3.84 7.64
CA ILE A 12 4.64 -4.11 8.65
C ILE A 12 4.80 -3.17 9.84
N ASP A 13 6.02 -3.00 10.37
CA ASP A 13 6.33 -2.00 11.40
C ASP A 13 7.01 -0.77 10.78
N ASN A 14 6.28 0.32 10.76
CA ASN A 14 6.73 1.61 10.25
C ASN A 14 7.00 2.65 11.35
N SER A 15 6.94 2.29 12.63
CA SER A 15 7.01 3.20 13.78
C SER A 15 8.27 4.05 13.78
N LYS A 16 9.41 3.48 13.42
CA LYS A 16 10.71 4.17 13.37
C LYS A 16 10.77 5.39 12.44
N TYR A 17 9.87 5.47 11.45
CA TYR A 17 9.82 6.63 10.55
C TYR A 17 9.20 7.88 11.20
N PHE A 18 8.56 7.69 12.34
CA PHE A 18 7.80 8.71 13.06
C PHE A 18 8.42 9.07 14.41
N GLU A 19 9.42 8.33 14.86
CA GLU A 19 10.09 8.56 16.12
C GLU A 19 10.90 9.86 16.09
N GLY A 20 10.83 10.61 17.20
CA GLY A 20 11.61 11.84 17.39
C GLY A 20 11.24 13.02 16.48
N SER A 21 10.13 12.94 15.76
CA SER A 21 9.64 14.04 14.94
C SER A 21 8.71 14.93 15.76
N GLU A 22 9.17 16.15 16.06
CA GLU A 22 8.38 17.23 16.69
C GLU A 22 7.68 18.12 15.65
N LYS A 23 7.80 17.77 14.35
CA LYS A 23 7.22 18.53 13.25
C LYS A 23 5.76 18.13 13.04
N SER A 24 4.95 19.00 12.45
CA SER A 24 3.62 18.62 11.99
C SER A 24 3.68 17.60 10.85
N LEU A 25 2.57 16.90 10.56
CA LEU A 25 2.50 15.96 9.43
C LEU A 25 2.82 16.62 8.10
N VAL A 26 2.40 17.86 7.89
CA VAL A 26 2.72 18.63 6.68
C VAL A 26 4.23 18.83 6.56
N GLU A 27 4.89 19.26 7.64
CA GLU A 27 6.35 19.45 7.66
C GLU A 27 7.11 18.12 7.54
N TRP A 28 6.58 17.06 8.14
CA TRP A 28 7.15 15.72 7.98
C TRP A 28 7.05 15.23 6.54
N LEU A 29 5.92 15.47 5.87
CA LEU A 29 5.73 15.07 4.49
C LEU A 29 6.57 15.93 3.52
N ARG A 30 6.75 17.21 3.82
CA ARG A 30 7.52 18.16 3.00
C ARG A 30 8.93 17.68 2.69
N GLN A 31 9.60 17.06 3.65
CA GLN A 31 10.97 16.55 3.47
C GLN A 31 11.11 15.49 2.37
N TYR A 32 9.99 14.88 1.95
CA TYR A 32 9.96 13.84 0.92
C TYR A 32 9.42 14.32 -0.43
N SER A 33 9.01 15.58 -0.51
CA SER A 33 8.51 16.16 -1.78
C SER A 33 9.67 16.65 -2.63
N PRO A 34 9.89 16.06 -3.82
CA PRO A 34 10.98 16.47 -4.69
C PRO A 34 10.69 17.79 -5.42
N ASP A 35 9.43 18.02 -5.81
CA ASP A 35 9.06 19.07 -6.75
C ASP A 35 8.27 20.22 -6.09
N ASP A 36 7.07 19.96 -5.62
CA ASP A 36 6.19 20.98 -5.03
C ASP A 36 6.12 20.82 -3.52
N GLN A 37 6.62 21.82 -2.81
CA GLN A 37 6.64 21.87 -1.34
C GLN A 37 5.61 22.86 -0.77
N THR A 38 4.69 23.34 -1.59
CA THR A 38 3.62 24.22 -1.11
C THR A 38 2.74 23.50 -0.10
N GLU A 39 2.31 24.22 0.92
CA GLU A 39 1.46 23.66 1.96
C GLU A 39 0.13 23.14 1.37
N THR A 40 -0.44 23.85 0.42
CA THR A 40 -1.68 23.44 -0.27
C THR A 40 -1.53 22.10 -0.97
N PHE A 41 -0.42 21.86 -1.65
CA PHE A 41 -0.12 20.62 -2.33
C PHE A 41 0.01 19.46 -1.34
N LEU A 42 0.80 19.66 -0.27
CA LEU A 42 1.02 18.63 0.76
C LEU A 42 -0.25 18.30 1.54
N ARG A 43 -1.06 19.32 1.89
CA ARG A 43 -2.40 19.12 2.50
C ARG A 43 -3.33 18.35 1.57
N GLY A 44 -3.24 18.57 0.26
CA GLY A 44 -3.99 17.81 -0.75
C GLY A 44 -3.60 16.33 -0.78
N PHE A 45 -2.33 16.00 -0.60
CA PHE A 45 -1.87 14.60 -0.46
C PHE A 45 -2.38 13.95 0.82
N LEU A 46 -2.23 14.63 1.96
CA LEU A 46 -2.74 14.15 3.24
C LEU A 46 -4.27 14.00 3.21
N GLY A 47 -4.97 14.93 2.58
CA GLY A 47 -6.44 14.89 2.44
C GLY A 47 -6.94 13.68 1.65
N ARG A 48 -6.22 13.24 0.62
CA ARG A 48 -6.53 12.00 -0.10
C ARG A 48 -6.41 10.74 0.77
N MET A 49 -5.58 10.83 1.82
CA MET A 49 -5.41 9.79 2.83
C MET A 49 -6.22 10.08 4.10
N LEU A 50 -7.30 10.87 3.97
CA LEU A 50 -8.26 11.20 5.04
C LEU A 50 -7.69 11.97 6.23
N PHE A 51 -6.58 12.67 6.06
CA PHE A 51 -6.16 13.66 7.04
C PHE A 51 -6.81 15.01 6.72
N SER A 52 -7.62 15.51 7.62
CA SER A 52 -8.41 16.73 7.41
C SER A 52 -8.21 17.76 8.52
N GLY A 53 -8.48 19.02 8.20
CA GLY A 53 -8.50 20.13 9.18
C GLY A 53 -7.23 20.19 10.03
N GLU A 54 -7.40 20.06 11.34
CA GLU A 54 -6.29 20.14 12.32
C GLU A 54 -5.44 18.86 12.39
N GLU A 55 -5.89 17.75 11.81
CA GLU A 55 -5.14 16.50 11.86
C GLU A 55 -3.79 16.60 11.17
N VAL A 56 -3.69 17.41 10.13
CA VAL A 56 -2.43 17.63 9.40
C VAL A 56 -1.39 18.38 10.23
N ASN A 57 -1.80 19.00 11.33
CA ASN A 57 -0.93 19.70 12.26
C ASN A 57 -0.47 18.79 13.42
N LYS A 58 -1.02 17.57 13.55
CA LYS A 58 -0.55 16.61 14.56
C LYS A 58 0.93 16.27 14.36
N GLU A 59 1.60 15.96 15.45
CA GLU A 59 2.94 15.37 15.40
C GLU A 59 2.86 13.90 14.94
N PRO A 60 3.78 13.44 14.10
CA PRO A 60 3.80 12.06 13.65
C PRO A 60 3.90 11.02 14.79
N SER A 61 4.48 11.39 15.91
CA SER A 61 4.65 10.53 17.09
C SER A 61 3.34 10.08 17.72
N VAL A 62 2.28 10.92 17.64
CA VAL A 62 0.97 10.64 18.27
C VAL A 62 0.00 9.89 17.35
N LEU A 63 0.40 9.56 16.14
CA LEU A 63 -0.45 8.87 15.18
C LEU A 63 -0.77 7.44 15.61
N SER A 64 -2.01 7.03 15.40
CA SER A 64 -2.43 5.62 15.47
C SER A 64 -1.71 4.77 14.40
N GLY A 65 -1.75 3.44 14.53
CA GLY A 65 -1.17 2.53 13.54
C GLY A 65 -1.73 2.77 12.14
N GLY A 66 -3.04 2.92 11.99
CA GLY A 66 -3.70 3.20 10.72
C GLY A 66 -3.31 4.56 10.13
N GLU A 67 -3.24 5.60 10.95
CA GLU A 67 -2.77 6.92 10.53
C GLU A 67 -1.32 6.86 10.04
N LYS A 68 -0.44 6.12 10.72
CA LYS A 68 0.96 5.91 10.30
C LYS A 68 1.04 5.26 8.92
N VAL A 69 0.26 4.21 8.67
CA VAL A 69 0.22 3.54 7.35
C VAL A 69 -0.25 4.51 6.27
N ARG A 70 -1.33 5.26 6.49
CA ARG A 70 -1.84 6.27 5.56
C ARG A 70 -0.80 7.38 5.28
N CYS A 71 -0.09 7.80 6.30
CA CYS A 71 0.97 8.80 6.20
C CYS A 71 2.17 8.26 5.38
N MET A 72 2.60 7.02 5.64
CA MET A 72 3.65 6.36 4.85
C MET A 72 3.28 6.22 3.38
N LEU A 73 2.03 5.90 3.06
CA LEU A 73 1.57 5.85 1.67
C LEU A 73 1.60 7.22 1.01
N SER A 74 1.18 8.28 1.72
CA SER A 74 1.32 9.65 1.22
C SER A 74 2.76 9.94 0.83
N LYS A 75 3.72 9.57 1.68
CA LYS A 75 5.15 9.68 1.40
C LYS A 75 5.56 8.86 0.16
N MET A 76 5.18 7.58 0.10
CA MET A 76 5.57 6.69 -1.00
C MET A 76 5.06 7.17 -2.35
N MET A 77 3.82 7.68 -2.40
CA MET A 77 3.24 8.25 -3.61
C MET A 77 3.89 9.58 -4.00
N LEU A 78 4.31 10.37 -3.02
CA LEU A 78 4.96 11.67 -3.23
C LEU A 78 6.38 11.51 -3.78
N THR A 79 7.12 10.49 -3.35
CA THR A 79 8.52 10.25 -3.77
C THR A 79 8.66 9.74 -5.21
N SER A 80 7.60 9.77 -6.00
CA SER A 80 7.61 9.40 -7.43
C SER A 80 8.20 8.01 -7.70
N SER A 81 8.06 7.09 -6.75
CA SER A 81 8.45 5.69 -6.97
C SER A 81 7.54 5.06 -8.02
N ASN A 82 8.12 4.30 -8.95
CA ASN A 82 7.35 3.60 -9.97
C ASN A 82 7.06 2.13 -9.63
N VAL A 83 7.58 1.65 -8.50
CA VAL A 83 7.28 0.32 -7.94
C VAL A 83 6.98 0.46 -6.45
N LEU A 84 5.85 -0.07 -6.01
CA LEU A 84 5.48 -0.19 -4.59
C LEU A 84 5.60 -1.64 -4.14
N LEU A 85 6.25 -1.86 -3.01
CA LEU A 85 6.31 -3.15 -2.33
C LEU A 85 5.55 -3.01 -1.01
N LEU A 86 4.46 -3.76 -0.84
CA LEU A 86 3.55 -3.64 0.30
C LEU A 86 3.41 -5.00 0.97
N ASP A 87 3.75 -5.07 2.24
CA ASP A 87 3.65 -6.29 3.03
C ASP A 87 2.50 -6.18 4.02
N GLU A 88 1.40 -6.92 3.76
CA GLU A 88 0.17 -6.91 4.54
C GLU A 88 -0.33 -5.49 4.88
N PRO A 89 -0.52 -4.60 3.88
CA PRO A 89 -0.76 -3.18 4.12
C PRO A 89 -2.10 -2.87 4.81
N MET A 90 -3.02 -3.85 4.86
CA MET A 90 -4.35 -3.70 5.48
C MET A 90 -4.39 -4.14 6.94
N ASN A 91 -3.33 -4.76 7.46
CA ASN A 91 -3.31 -5.28 8.83
C ASN A 91 -3.52 -4.17 9.86
N HIS A 92 -4.43 -4.43 10.80
CA HIS A 92 -4.76 -3.54 11.91
C HIS A 92 -5.34 -2.17 11.52
N LEU A 93 -5.83 -2.02 10.27
CA LEU A 93 -6.49 -0.81 9.84
C LEU A 93 -8.00 -0.84 10.15
N ASP A 94 -8.56 0.33 10.48
CA ASP A 94 -9.99 0.53 10.50
C ASP A 94 -10.58 0.63 9.07
N LEU A 95 -11.89 0.55 8.96
CA LEU A 95 -12.58 0.55 7.67
C LEU A 95 -12.31 1.80 6.83
N GLU A 96 -12.20 2.97 7.45
CA GLU A 96 -11.90 4.22 6.74
C GLU A 96 -10.49 4.21 6.19
N SER A 97 -9.53 3.75 6.99
CA SER A 97 -8.13 3.62 6.56
C SER A 97 -7.97 2.61 5.42
N ILE A 98 -8.69 1.47 5.48
CA ILE A 98 -8.72 0.47 4.40
C ILE A 98 -9.25 1.10 3.11
N GLN A 99 -10.34 1.86 3.19
CA GLN A 99 -10.93 2.50 2.02
C GLN A 99 -10.02 3.59 1.41
N ALA A 100 -9.41 4.42 2.24
CA ALA A 100 -8.46 5.43 1.79
C ALA A 100 -7.24 4.81 1.10
N LEU A 101 -6.68 3.76 1.71
CA LEU A 101 -5.58 2.99 1.18
C LEU A 101 -5.92 2.39 -0.18
N ASN A 102 -7.05 1.70 -0.27
CA ASN A 102 -7.52 1.07 -1.50
C ASN A 102 -7.68 2.10 -2.64
N ASN A 103 -8.34 3.22 -2.37
CA ASN A 103 -8.51 4.29 -3.34
C ASN A 103 -7.17 4.89 -3.80
N GLY A 104 -6.25 5.09 -2.86
CA GLY A 104 -4.89 5.55 -3.16
C GLY A 104 -4.14 4.59 -4.09
N LEU A 105 -4.18 3.30 -3.78
CA LEU A 105 -3.48 2.27 -4.55
C LEU A 105 -4.09 2.03 -5.93
N ILE A 106 -5.43 2.06 -6.07
CA ILE A 106 -6.09 1.98 -7.38
C ILE A 106 -5.68 3.15 -8.29
N SER A 107 -5.46 4.33 -7.73
CA SER A 107 -5.03 5.50 -8.49
C SER A 107 -3.54 5.51 -8.85
N PHE A 108 -2.75 4.62 -8.27
CA PHE A 108 -1.32 4.53 -8.53
C PHE A 108 -1.03 3.98 -9.93
N LYS A 109 -0.22 4.69 -10.70
CA LYS A 109 0.07 4.34 -12.11
C LYS A 109 1.30 3.44 -12.32
N GLY A 110 2.03 3.15 -11.25
CA GLY A 110 3.20 2.28 -11.28
C GLY A 110 2.86 0.81 -11.08
N ALA A 111 3.88 -0.02 -10.96
CA ALA A 111 3.74 -1.42 -10.60
C ALA A 111 3.62 -1.58 -9.08
N MET A 112 2.79 -2.51 -8.64
CA MET A 112 2.68 -2.88 -7.22
C MET A 112 2.90 -4.38 -7.06
N ILE A 113 3.66 -4.74 -6.03
CA ILE A 113 3.78 -6.11 -5.55
C ILE A 113 3.37 -6.08 -4.09
N PHE A 114 2.38 -6.88 -3.73
CA PHE A 114 1.87 -6.90 -2.38
C PHE A 114 1.51 -8.30 -1.91
N THR A 115 1.57 -8.52 -0.60
CA THR A 115 0.96 -9.64 0.09
C THR A 115 -0.29 -9.16 0.79
N SER A 116 -1.34 -9.96 0.84
CA SER A 116 -2.53 -9.68 1.63
C SER A 116 -3.36 -10.93 1.88
N HIS A 117 -4.01 -10.98 3.05
CA HIS A 117 -5.06 -11.94 3.39
C HIS A 117 -6.47 -11.36 3.16
N ASP A 118 -6.59 -10.07 2.89
CA ASP A 118 -7.87 -9.43 2.60
C ASP A 118 -8.32 -9.70 1.16
N GLN A 119 -9.32 -10.59 1.03
CA GLN A 119 -9.84 -11.01 -0.28
C GLN A 119 -10.41 -9.83 -1.08
N LYS A 120 -11.09 -8.89 -0.42
CA LYS A 120 -11.70 -7.75 -1.10
C LYS A 120 -10.62 -6.81 -1.66
N PHE A 121 -9.54 -6.63 -0.93
CA PHE A 121 -8.39 -5.86 -1.40
C PHE A 121 -7.74 -6.53 -2.61
N ILE A 122 -7.48 -7.84 -2.52
CA ILE A 122 -6.89 -8.59 -3.64
C ILE A 122 -7.79 -8.50 -4.88
N GLN A 123 -9.11 -8.69 -4.74
CA GLN A 123 -10.09 -8.59 -5.83
C GLN A 123 -10.08 -7.22 -6.53
N THR A 124 -9.89 -6.13 -5.75
CA THR A 124 -9.96 -4.76 -6.28
C THR A 124 -8.66 -4.29 -6.93
N VAL A 125 -7.52 -4.80 -6.47
CA VAL A 125 -6.20 -4.25 -6.84
C VAL A 125 -5.39 -5.20 -7.70
N ALA A 126 -5.51 -6.52 -7.49
CA ALA A 126 -4.67 -7.48 -8.18
C ALA A 126 -5.16 -7.76 -9.62
N ASN A 127 -4.24 -7.71 -10.57
CA ASN A 127 -4.44 -8.12 -11.95
C ASN A 127 -3.47 -9.24 -12.38
N ARG A 128 -2.64 -9.70 -11.47
CA ARG A 128 -1.70 -10.81 -11.63
C ARG A 128 -1.53 -11.52 -10.30
N ILE A 129 -1.60 -12.83 -10.31
CA ILE A 129 -1.46 -13.68 -9.12
C ILE A 129 -0.17 -14.47 -9.20
N ILE A 130 0.62 -14.38 -8.14
CA ILE A 130 1.83 -15.17 -7.94
C ILE A 130 1.61 -16.00 -6.67
N GLU A 131 1.48 -17.32 -6.81
CA GLU A 131 1.37 -18.27 -5.69
C GLU A 131 2.70 -19.01 -5.54
N ILE A 132 3.29 -18.94 -4.36
CA ILE A 132 4.45 -19.75 -3.98
C ILE A 132 3.92 -20.95 -3.20
N ARG A 133 4.15 -22.15 -3.71
CA ARG A 133 3.63 -23.40 -3.13
C ARG A 133 4.62 -24.04 -2.18
N GLU A 134 4.12 -24.96 -1.35
CA GLU A 134 4.92 -25.67 -0.36
C GLU A 134 6.07 -26.50 -0.97
N ASP A 135 5.88 -27.00 -2.20
CA ASP A 135 6.90 -27.74 -2.96
C ASP A 135 7.96 -26.81 -3.62
N GLY A 136 7.86 -25.49 -3.39
CA GLY A 136 8.74 -24.49 -3.97
C GLY A 136 8.40 -24.12 -5.41
N SER A 137 7.37 -24.71 -6.01
CA SER A 137 6.91 -24.30 -7.33
C SER A 137 6.19 -22.96 -7.30
N ILE A 138 6.29 -22.20 -8.40
CA ILE A 138 5.68 -20.90 -8.55
C ILE A 138 4.59 -20.99 -9.62
N PHE A 139 3.38 -20.58 -9.23
CA PHE A 139 2.31 -20.29 -10.16
C PHE A 139 2.31 -18.78 -10.40
N ASP A 140 2.35 -18.37 -11.64
CA ASP A 140 2.41 -16.96 -12.03
C ASP A 140 1.55 -16.72 -13.26
N LYS A 141 0.44 -15.99 -13.10
CA LYS A 141 -0.46 -15.66 -14.21
C LYS A 141 -1.10 -14.29 -14.09
N LEU A 142 -1.30 -13.66 -15.25
CA LEU A 142 -2.16 -12.50 -15.41
C LEU A 142 -3.61 -12.98 -15.34
N MET A 143 -4.25 -12.78 -14.20
CA MET A 143 -5.64 -13.08 -13.91
C MET A 143 -6.09 -12.30 -12.69
N ASN A 144 -7.38 -12.05 -12.57
CA ASN A 144 -7.94 -11.50 -11.34
C ASN A 144 -8.09 -12.60 -10.27
N TYR A 145 -8.46 -12.18 -9.06
CA TYR A 145 -8.54 -13.11 -7.93
C TYR A 145 -9.71 -14.11 -8.05
N GLU A 146 -10.82 -13.73 -8.66
CA GLU A 146 -11.97 -14.63 -8.88
C GLU A 146 -11.61 -15.74 -9.87
N GLU A 147 -11.00 -15.39 -10.99
CA GLU A 147 -10.48 -16.36 -11.98
C GLU A 147 -9.47 -17.34 -11.35
N TYR A 148 -8.62 -16.84 -10.44
CA TYR A 148 -7.69 -17.68 -9.70
C TYR A 148 -8.41 -18.67 -8.78
N LEU A 149 -9.43 -18.25 -8.05
CA LEU A 149 -10.21 -19.12 -7.17
C LEU A 149 -10.93 -20.22 -7.96
N GLU A 150 -11.57 -19.87 -9.06
CA GLU A 150 -12.22 -20.84 -9.97
C GLU A 150 -11.22 -21.85 -10.51
N TRP A 151 -10.07 -21.36 -10.98
CA TRP A 151 -9.00 -22.23 -11.45
C TRP A 151 -8.53 -23.20 -10.35
N LYS A 152 -8.34 -22.71 -9.12
CA LYS A 152 -7.90 -23.52 -7.99
C LYS A 152 -8.90 -24.62 -7.64
N GLU A 153 -10.20 -24.30 -7.61
CA GLU A 153 -11.25 -25.30 -7.41
C GLU A 153 -11.27 -26.39 -8.48
N LEU A 154 -11.06 -26.01 -9.72
CA LEU A 154 -10.99 -26.98 -10.83
C LEU A 154 -9.80 -27.94 -10.67
N GLN A 155 -8.65 -27.44 -10.26
CA GLN A 155 -7.46 -28.27 -9.99
C GLN A 155 -7.70 -29.26 -8.85
N GLU A 156 -8.30 -28.82 -7.75
CA GLU A 156 -8.63 -29.68 -6.62
C GLU A 156 -9.61 -30.79 -6.98
N LYS A 157 -10.64 -30.47 -7.78
CA LYS A 157 -11.61 -31.46 -8.29
C LYS A 157 -10.96 -32.50 -9.20
N GLN A 158 -9.98 -32.12 -10.01
CA GLN A 158 -9.22 -33.03 -10.86
C GLN A 158 -8.28 -33.95 -10.05
N ASN A 159 -7.63 -33.41 -9.02
CA ASN A 159 -6.73 -34.18 -8.17
C ASN A 159 -7.47 -35.20 -7.28
N LYS A 160 -8.72 -34.92 -6.87
CA LYS A 160 -9.57 -35.86 -6.11
C LYS A 160 -10.13 -37.00 -6.95
N LYS A 161 -10.03 -36.91 -8.28
CA LYS A 161 -10.52 -37.97 -9.23
C LYS A 161 -9.42 -38.92 -9.66
N LYS A 162 -8.17 -38.66 -9.29
CA LYS A 162 -7.03 -39.57 -9.48
C LYS A 162 -6.76 -40.34 -8.21
#